data_649672fdba926dbbb66575590d4afeb4
#
_entry.id   649672fdba926dbbb66575590d4afeb4
#
_cell.length_a   1.000
_cell.length_b   1.000
_cell.length_c   1.000
_cell.angle_alpha   90.00
_cell.angle_beta   90.00
_cell.angle_gamma   90.00
#
_symmetry.space_group_name_H-M   'P 1'
#
loop_
_entity.id
_entity.type
_entity.pdbx_description
1 polymer ?
#
loop_
_entity_poly.entity_id
_entity_poly.type
_entity_poly.pdbx_seq_one_letter_code
_entity_poly.pdbx_strand_id
1 'polypeptide(L)'
;DKSFVTAEFINDETKRRFKCKGKNTIPPYCSPSLTVNITGKWTEYVKDGKRNLVFDVLKFEPLQYESEESFLGYLQTCYKGVGPETAAKILNALNGNYKDFEKRVLEDGYFRKAVGKKLAISMKEQAEARSQQDDLYNILHTAGISERKINDFRADYGTIAMEVLTTNPFVLYEQYNIPFSSADTVCIMLSGVNPSLIKSEIRIKSCAKYVL
;
A
#
# COMPACT_ATOMS: atom_id res chain seq x y z
N ASP A 1 17.03 15.08 0.93
CA ASP A 1 16.21 13.88 1.23
C ASP A 1 14.74 14.27 1.27
N LYS A 2 14.06 14.19 0.10
CA LYS A 2 12.72 14.75 -0.12
C LYS A 2 11.59 13.75 0.16
N SER A 3 11.81 12.73 0.94
CA SER A 3 10.90 11.59 1.05
C SER A 3 9.98 11.62 2.28
N PHE A 4 10.10 12.63 3.14
CA PHE A 4 9.22 12.76 4.31
C PHE A 4 8.05 13.68 4.02
N VAL A 5 6.85 13.19 4.26
CA VAL A 5 5.61 13.96 4.30
C VAL A 5 5.19 14.11 5.75
N THR A 6 4.77 15.32 6.13
CA THR A 6 4.14 15.59 7.43
C THR A 6 2.69 15.99 7.20
N ALA A 7 1.77 15.45 8.00
CA ALA A 7 0.35 15.76 7.94
C ALA A 7 -0.24 15.89 9.34
N GLU A 8 -1.36 16.54 9.48
CA GLU A 8 -2.17 16.56 10.69
C GLU A 8 -3.44 15.75 10.47
N PHE A 9 -3.73 14.81 11.37
CA PHE A 9 -4.93 13.99 11.33
C PHE A 9 -5.79 14.24 12.56
N ILE A 10 -7.06 13.92 12.44
CA ILE A 10 -8.03 13.92 13.53
C ILE A 10 -8.37 12.45 13.82
N ASN A 11 -8.19 12.03 15.06
CA ASN A 11 -8.65 10.71 15.49
C ASN A 11 -10.19 10.72 15.60
N ASP A 12 -10.85 9.78 14.92
CA ASP A 12 -12.32 9.80 14.82
C ASP A 12 -13.03 9.50 16.15
N GLU A 13 -12.41 8.70 17.02
CA GLU A 13 -13.00 8.38 18.33
C GLU A 13 -12.83 9.51 19.34
N THR A 14 -11.59 10.03 19.45
CA THR A 14 -11.25 11.03 20.49
C THR A 14 -11.41 12.46 20.02
N LYS A 15 -11.60 12.70 18.72
CA LYS A 15 -11.62 14.02 18.06
C LYS A 15 -10.38 14.87 18.30
N ARG A 16 -9.28 14.25 18.74
CA ARG A 16 -8.01 14.94 18.97
C ARG A 16 -7.19 15.01 17.70
N ARG A 17 -6.58 16.17 17.48
CA ARG A 17 -5.61 16.38 16.39
C ARG A 17 -4.24 15.87 16.80
N PHE A 18 -3.52 15.28 15.88
CA PHE A 18 -2.16 14.84 16.09
C PHE A 18 -1.32 14.94 14.82
N LYS A 19 -0.04 15.17 15.00
CA LYS A 19 0.90 15.28 13.88
C LYS A 19 1.43 13.92 13.50
N CYS A 20 1.46 13.68 12.21
CA CYS A 20 2.04 12.47 11.61
C CYS A 20 3.23 12.83 10.72
N LYS A 21 4.15 11.90 10.59
CA LYS A 21 5.20 11.90 9.57
C LYS A 21 5.24 10.54 8.90
N GLY A 22 5.64 10.49 7.63
CA GLY A 22 5.81 9.23 6.92
C GLY A 22 6.83 9.36 5.80
N LYS A 23 7.69 8.37 5.67
CA LYS A 23 8.65 8.28 4.57
C LYS A 23 8.02 7.44 3.47
N ASN A 24 7.56 8.10 2.38
CA ASN A 24 6.85 7.45 1.25
C ASN A 24 5.56 6.71 1.62
N THR A 25 5.04 6.91 2.85
CA THR A 25 3.83 6.23 3.34
C THR A 25 2.60 7.13 3.31
N ILE A 26 2.77 8.43 3.52
CA ILE A 26 1.69 9.41 3.44
C ILE A 26 1.71 10.01 2.03
N PRO A 27 0.57 10.04 1.30
CA PRO A 27 0.48 10.74 0.02
C PRO A 27 0.81 12.25 0.19
N PRO A 28 1.42 12.88 -0.82
CA PRO A 28 1.78 14.30 -0.76
C PRO A 28 0.57 15.24 -0.61
N TYR A 29 -0.61 14.76 -0.94
CA TYR A 29 -1.89 15.44 -0.74
C TYR A 29 -2.91 14.47 -0.17
N CYS A 30 -3.58 14.86 0.91
CA CYS A 30 -4.71 14.15 1.49
C CYS A 30 -5.92 15.09 1.52
N SER A 31 -7.05 14.66 0.98
CA SER A 31 -8.29 15.40 1.08
C SER A 31 -8.76 15.45 2.55
N PRO A 32 -9.20 16.61 3.06
CA PRO A 32 -9.74 16.72 4.42
C PRO A 32 -10.96 15.84 4.70
N SER A 33 -11.72 15.47 3.66
CA SER A 33 -12.91 14.60 3.76
C SER A 33 -12.58 13.08 3.67
N LEU A 34 -11.31 12.73 3.50
CA LEU A 34 -10.90 11.33 3.38
C LEU A 34 -10.67 10.73 4.77
N THR A 35 -11.44 9.69 5.09
CA THR A 35 -11.18 8.84 6.26
C THR A 35 -10.14 7.79 5.93
N VAL A 36 -9.17 7.59 6.82
CA VAL A 36 -8.03 6.70 6.57
C VAL A 36 -7.72 5.86 7.82
N ASN A 37 -7.31 4.63 7.60
CA ASN A 37 -6.63 3.85 8.61
C ASN A 37 -5.12 4.13 8.51
N ILE A 38 -4.51 4.51 9.62
CA ILE A 38 -3.07 4.66 9.70
C ILE A 38 -2.53 3.75 10.79
N THR A 39 -1.51 2.98 10.44
CA THR A 39 -0.77 2.14 11.38
C THR A 39 0.63 2.71 11.53
N GLY A 40 1.14 2.73 12.76
CA GLY A 40 2.45 3.31 13.03
C GLY A 40 2.81 3.29 14.50
N LYS A 41 3.77 4.12 14.87
CA LYS A 41 4.25 4.23 16.26
C LYS A 41 4.44 5.69 16.66
N TRP A 42 4.23 5.98 17.94
CA TRP A 42 4.58 7.26 18.51
C TRP A 42 6.09 7.37 18.69
N THR A 43 6.64 8.48 18.22
CA THR A 43 8.07 8.82 18.37
C THR A 43 8.20 10.19 19.01
N GLU A 44 9.20 10.34 19.89
CA GLU A 44 9.54 11.63 20.48
C GLU A 44 10.66 12.30 19.70
N TYR A 45 10.60 13.61 19.60
CA TYR A 45 11.69 14.44 19.13
C TYR A 45 11.79 15.73 19.95
N VAL A 46 13.00 16.26 20.09
CA VAL A 46 13.24 17.52 20.79
C VAL A 46 13.35 18.63 19.76
N LYS A 47 12.53 19.67 19.93
CA LYS A 47 12.61 20.92 19.16
C LYS A 47 12.53 22.09 20.11
N ASP A 48 13.48 23.01 20.02
CA ASP A 48 13.57 24.22 20.87
C ASP A 48 13.53 23.88 22.39
N GLY A 49 14.22 22.80 22.79
CA GLY A 49 14.24 22.32 24.17
C GLY A 49 12.95 21.64 24.67
N LYS A 50 11.92 21.54 23.83
CA LYS A 50 10.64 20.90 24.16
C LYS A 50 10.55 19.52 23.54
N ARG A 51 10.08 18.54 24.32
CA ARG A 51 9.71 17.22 23.82
C ARG A 51 8.39 17.30 23.07
N ASN A 52 8.37 16.78 21.88
CA ASN A 52 7.19 16.71 21.02
C ASN A 52 6.94 15.26 20.62
N LEU A 53 5.68 14.88 20.54
CA LEU A 53 5.25 13.59 20.01
C LEU A 53 4.83 13.74 18.54
N VAL A 54 5.22 12.77 17.73
CA VAL A 54 4.77 12.64 16.35
C VAL A 54 4.47 11.17 16.06
N PHE A 55 3.38 10.91 15.35
CA PHE A 55 3.03 9.57 14.91
C PHE A 55 3.78 9.23 13.61
N ASP A 56 4.68 8.25 13.67
CA ASP A 56 5.45 7.77 12.52
C ASP A 56 4.62 6.74 11.79
N VAL A 57 4.07 7.13 10.63
CA VAL A 57 3.14 6.31 9.84
C VAL A 57 3.92 5.27 9.05
N LEU A 58 3.63 4.01 9.33
CA LEU A 58 4.17 2.84 8.64
C LEU A 58 3.25 2.38 7.50
N LYS A 59 1.93 2.50 7.69
CA LYS A 59 0.92 2.14 6.72
C LYS A 59 -0.16 3.21 6.66
N PHE A 60 -0.61 3.53 5.46
CA PHE A 60 -1.68 4.48 5.17
C PHE A 60 -2.69 3.81 4.23
N GLU A 61 -3.90 3.63 4.71
CA GLU A 61 -4.97 2.98 3.96
C GLU A 61 -6.20 3.89 3.93
N PRO A 62 -6.57 4.42 2.77
CA PRO A 62 -7.85 5.07 2.62
C PRO A 62 -8.97 4.07 2.90
N LEU A 63 -9.89 4.43 3.79
CA LEU A 63 -11.11 3.64 3.98
C LEU A 63 -12.01 3.76 2.75
N GLN A 64 -12.91 2.78 2.59
CA GLN A 64 -13.92 2.85 1.54
C GLN A 64 -14.72 4.15 1.70
N TYR A 65 -14.86 4.85 0.59
CA TYR A 65 -15.65 6.06 0.50
C TYR A 65 -17.14 5.72 0.64
N GLU A 66 -17.79 6.33 1.62
CA GLU A 66 -19.21 6.11 1.92
C GLU A 66 -20.12 7.15 1.27
N SER A 67 -19.54 8.23 0.73
CA SER A 67 -20.23 9.34 0.10
C SER A 67 -19.50 9.79 -1.17
N GLU A 68 -20.22 10.54 -2.04
CA GLU A 68 -19.61 11.15 -3.22
C GLU A 68 -18.45 12.08 -2.86
N GLU A 69 -18.58 12.84 -1.78
CA GLU A 69 -17.53 13.78 -1.34
C GLU A 69 -16.26 13.03 -0.93
N SER A 70 -16.40 11.95 -0.13
CA SER A 70 -15.25 11.12 0.27
C SER A 70 -14.64 10.39 -0.93
N PHE A 71 -15.44 9.98 -1.93
CA PHE A 71 -14.96 9.41 -3.18
C PHE A 71 -14.15 10.41 -4.01
N LEU A 72 -14.65 11.63 -4.17
CA LEU A 72 -13.92 12.70 -4.87
C LEU A 72 -12.59 13.01 -4.16
N GLY A 73 -12.59 13.04 -2.83
CA GLY A 73 -11.40 13.19 -2.01
C GLY A 73 -10.41 12.03 -2.18
N TYR A 74 -10.91 10.80 -2.23
CA TYR A 74 -10.11 9.60 -2.50
C TYR A 74 -9.40 9.69 -3.86
N LEU A 75 -10.12 10.02 -4.92
CA LEU A 75 -9.54 10.16 -6.25
C LEU A 75 -8.39 11.17 -6.29
N GLN A 76 -8.60 12.34 -5.70
CA GLN A 76 -7.60 13.42 -5.66
C GLN A 76 -6.38 13.05 -4.81
N THR A 77 -6.57 12.26 -3.75
CA THR A 77 -5.50 11.82 -2.86
C THR A 77 -4.70 10.68 -3.46
N CYS A 78 -5.38 9.72 -4.06
CA CYS A 78 -4.79 8.42 -4.42
C CYS A 78 -4.33 8.34 -5.87
N TYR A 79 -4.80 9.24 -6.75
CA TYR A 79 -4.44 9.20 -8.17
C TYR A 79 -3.71 10.46 -8.61
N LYS A 80 -2.43 10.31 -8.94
CA LYS A 80 -1.63 11.42 -9.44
C LYS A 80 -2.20 11.95 -10.75
N GLY A 81 -2.41 13.27 -10.80
CA GLY A 81 -2.96 13.95 -11.98
C GLY A 81 -4.49 14.07 -11.97
N VAL A 82 -5.17 13.58 -10.94
CA VAL A 82 -6.60 13.75 -10.74
C VAL A 82 -6.84 14.95 -9.82
N GLY A 83 -7.26 16.07 -10.40
CA GLY A 83 -7.75 17.25 -9.67
C GLY A 83 -9.28 17.22 -9.51
N PRO A 84 -9.87 18.25 -8.85
CA PRO A 84 -11.31 18.30 -8.56
C PRO A 84 -12.21 18.12 -9.81
N GLU A 85 -11.90 18.82 -10.89
CA GLU A 85 -12.66 18.73 -12.15
C GLU A 85 -12.56 17.33 -12.78
N THR A 86 -11.39 16.73 -12.73
CA THR A 86 -11.15 15.38 -13.26
C THR A 86 -11.88 14.34 -12.43
N ALA A 87 -11.86 14.47 -11.10
CA ALA A 87 -12.60 13.60 -10.19
C ALA A 87 -14.11 13.66 -10.47
N ALA A 88 -14.67 14.85 -10.70
CA ALA A 88 -16.08 15.00 -11.07
C ALA A 88 -16.42 14.33 -12.43
N LYS A 89 -15.52 14.41 -13.42
CA LYS A 89 -15.69 13.69 -14.70
C LYS A 89 -15.67 12.18 -14.54
N ILE A 90 -14.84 11.66 -13.63
CA ILE A 90 -14.80 10.22 -13.31
C ILE A 90 -16.11 9.78 -12.66
N LEU A 91 -16.61 10.53 -11.66
CA LEU A 91 -17.88 10.25 -11.01
C LEU A 91 -19.04 10.25 -12.02
N ASN A 92 -19.09 11.23 -12.91
CA ASN A 92 -20.09 11.28 -13.97
C ASN A 92 -20.00 10.08 -14.95
N ALA A 93 -18.79 9.62 -15.29
CA ALA A 93 -18.60 8.43 -16.11
C ALA A 93 -19.08 7.14 -15.44
N LEU A 94 -19.16 7.13 -14.12
CA LEU A 94 -19.74 6.04 -13.31
C LEU A 94 -21.25 6.20 -13.09
N ASN A 95 -21.89 7.24 -13.69
CA ASN A 95 -23.29 7.58 -13.44
C ASN A 95 -23.64 7.72 -11.92
N GLY A 96 -22.70 8.26 -11.13
CA GLY A 96 -22.82 8.38 -9.70
C GLY A 96 -22.56 7.07 -8.90
N ASN A 97 -22.38 5.94 -9.58
CA ASN A 97 -22.12 4.66 -8.90
C ASN A 97 -20.62 4.49 -8.60
N TYR A 98 -20.12 5.27 -7.66
CA TYR A 98 -18.71 5.27 -7.27
C TYR A 98 -18.20 3.92 -6.70
N LYS A 99 -19.10 3.04 -6.26
CA LYS A 99 -18.75 1.70 -5.74
C LYS A 99 -18.14 0.79 -6.81
N ASP A 100 -18.44 1.04 -8.08
CA ASP A 100 -17.89 0.28 -9.19
C ASP A 100 -16.49 0.75 -9.61
N PHE A 101 -15.96 1.81 -9.01
CA PHE A 101 -14.73 2.45 -9.45
C PHE A 101 -13.54 1.49 -9.49
N GLU A 102 -13.29 0.74 -8.41
CA GLU A 102 -12.13 -0.17 -8.31
C GLU A 102 -12.14 -1.25 -9.40
N LYS A 103 -13.32 -1.72 -9.79
CA LYS A 103 -13.47 -2.63 -10.92
C LYS A 103 -13.24 -1.92 -12.26
N ARG A 104 -13.88 -0.76 -12.46
CA ARG A 104 -13.85 -0.04 -13.72
C ARG A 104 -12.49 0.58 -14.05
N VAL A 105 -11.72 0.96 -13.06
CA VAL A 105 -10.38 1.54 -13.28
C VAL A 105 -9.40 0.53 -13.85
N LEU A 106 -9.62 -0.75 -13.62
CA LEU A 106 -8.82 -1.86 -14.17
C LEU A 106 -9.25 -2.25 -15.59
N GLU A 107 -10.45 -1.84 -16.04
CA GLU A 107 -10.93 -2.12 -17.39
C GLU A 107 -10.22 -1.23 -18.42
N ASP A 108 -9.71 -1.84 -19.48
CA ASP A 108 -9.00 -1.11 -20.54
C ASP A 108 -9.85 -0.03 -21.19
N GLY A 109 -9.42 1.20 -21.01
CA GLY A 109 -10.01 2.35 -21.69
C GLY A 109 -11.36 2.83 -21.16
N TYR A 110 -11.89 2.27 -20.06
CA TYR A 110 -13.19 2.68 -19.52
C TYR A 110 -13.26 4.21 -19.29
N PHE A 111 -12.27 4.79 -18.61
CA PHE A 111 -12.24 6.23 -18.36
C PHE A 111 -11.63 7.07 -19.49
N ARG A 112 -11.25 6.46 -20.65
CA ARG A 112 -10.56 7.18 -21.73
C ARG A 112 -11.33 8.38 -22.28
N LYS A 113 -12.66 8.27 -22.37
CA LYS A 113 -13.52 9.37 -22.85
C LYS A 113 -13.65 10.48 -21.81
N ALA A 114 -13.65 10.16 -20.54
CA ALA A 114 -13.84 11.12 -19.46
C ALA A 114 -12.57 11.94 -19.15
N VAL A 115 -11.39 11.28 -19.11
CA VAL A 115 -10.15 11.90 -18.64
C VAL A 115 -9.01 11.90 -19.68
N GLY A 116 -9.25 11.36 -20.86
CA GLY A 116 -8.24 11.22 -21.92
C GLY A 116 -7.37 9.96 -21.78
N LYS A 117 -6.77 9.53 -22.90
CA LYS A 117 -6.01 8.26 -23.00
C LYS A 117 -4.87 8.18 -22.00
N LYS A 118 -4.06 9.24 -21.90
CA LYS A 118 -2.83 9.24 -21.07
C LYS A 118 -3.15 9.09 -19.58
N LEU A 119 -4.13 9.83 -19.09
CA LEU A 119 -4.50 9.78 -17.67
C LEU A 119 -5.23 8.48 -17.33
N ALA A 120 -6.10 7.97 -18.21
CA ALA A 120 -6.78 6.69 -17.99
C ALA A 120 -5.79 5.52 -17.87
N ILE A 121 -4.73 5.48 -18.70
CA ILE A 121 -3.67 4.47 -18.59
C ILE A 121 -2.94 4.64 -17.27
N SER A 122 -2.51 5.85 -16.92
CA SER A 122 -1.81 6.11 -15.67
C SER A 122 -2.64 5.75 -14.43
N MET A 123 -3.96 6.00 -14.45
CA MET A 123 -4.86 5.60 -13.36
C MET A 123 -4.93 4.08 -13.20
N LYS A 124 -5.02 3.34 -14.31
CA LYS A 124 -5.01 1.89 -14.30
C LYS A 124 -3.70 1.35 -13.70
N GLU A 125 -2.55 1.82 -14.19
CA GLU A 125 -1.23 1.44 -13.66
C GLU A 125 -1.10 1.72 -12.16
N GLN A 126 -1.61 2.86 -11.69
CA GLN A 126 -1.60 3.21 -10.26
C GLN A 126 -2.53 2.30 -9.43
N ALA A 127 -3.69 1.91 -9.98
CA ALA A 127 -4.61 0.98 -9.33
C ALA A 127 -3.99 -0.44 -9.22
N GLU A 128 -3.41 -0.94 -10.30
CA GLU A 128 -2.71 -2.24 -10.34
C GLU A 128 -1.54 -2.27 -9.34
N ALA A 129 -0.70 -1.23 -9.34
CA ALA A 129 0.42 -1.13 -8.41
C ALA A 129 -0.04 -1.10 -6.94
N ARG A 130 -1.17 -0.45 -6.64
CA ARG A 130 -1.73 -0.42 -5.29
C ARG A 130 -2.27 -1.78 -4.87
N SER A 131 -3.05 -2.43 -5.72
CA SER A 131 -3.56 -3.78 -5.47
C SER A 131 -2.42 -4.76 -5.16
N GLN A 132 -1.36 -4.74 -5.96
CA GLN A 132 -0.17 -5.57 -5.71
C GLN A 132 0.52 -5.26 -4.39
N GLN A 133 0.56 -4.00 -3.97
CA GLN A 133 1.15 -3.61 -2.68
C GLN A 133 0.31 -4.10 -1.50
N ASP A 134 -1.00 -4.05 -1.62
CA ASP A 134 -1.92 -4.54 -0.58
C ASP A 134 -1.86 -6.07 -0.47
N ASP A 135 -1.81 -6.78 -1.59
CA ASP A 135 -1.64 -8.23 -1.63
C ASP A 135 -0.31 -8.66 -1.00
N LEU A 136 0.79 -7.98 -1.35
CA LEU A 136 2.11 -8.21 -0.77
C LEU A 136 2.07 -8.03 0.76
N TYR A 137 1.49 -6.92 1.23
CA TYR A 137 1.38 -6.66 2.66
C TYR A 137 0.57 -7.75 3.37
N ASN A 138 -0.58 -8.10 2.82
CA ASN A 138 -1.48 -9.09 3.41
C ASN A 138 -0.82 -10.47 3.51
N ILE A 139 -0.12 -10.90 2.47
CA ILE A 139 0.62 -12.18 2.46
C ILE A 139 1.70 -12.18 3.54
N LEU A 140 2.54 -11.15 3.57
CA LEU A 140 3.66 -11.08 4.51
C LEU A 140 3.19 -10.94 5.96
N HIS A 141 2.17 -10.11 6.19
CA HIS A 141 1.59 -9.91 7.52
C HIS A 141 0.91 -11.19 8.04
N THR A 142 0.16 -11.90 7.19
CA THR A 142 -0.48 -13.19 7.53
C THR A 142 0.57 -14.27 7.87
N ALA A 143 1.74 -14.22 7.22
CA ALA A 143 2.86 -15.10 7.55
C ALA A 143 3.60 -14.71 8.85
N GLY A 144 3.10 -13.71 9.60
CA GLY A 144 3.67 -13.26 10.87
C GLY A 144 4.93 -12.41 10.73
N ILE A 145 5.15 -11.80 9.57
CA ILE A 145 6.30 -10.93 9.32
C ILE A 145 5.99 -9.54 9.85
N SER A 146 6.91 -8.96 10.63
CA SER A 146 6.72 -7.64 11.23
C SER A 146 6.69 -6.53 10.18
N GLU A 147 5.90 -5.48 10.44
CA GLU A 147 5.77 -4.32 9.55
C GLU A 147 7.11 -3.69 9.16
N ARG A 148 8.07 -3.64 10.08
CA ARG A 148 9.41 -3.14 9.79
C ARG A 148 10.06 -3.95 8.67
N LYS A 149 10.02 -5.29 8.75
CA LYS A 149 10.61 -6.18 7.74
C LYS A 149 9.88 -6.10 6.40
N ILE A 150 8.54 -5.96 6.44
CA ILE A 150 7.73 -5.73 5.23
C ILE A 150 8.15 -4.43 4.54
N ASN A 151 8.33 -3.35 5.31
CA ASN A 151 8.74 -2.06 4.77
C ASN A 151 10.18 -2.07 4.26
N ASP A 152 11.10 -2.75 4.96
CA ASP A 152 12.48 -2.94 4.49
C ASP A 152 12.48 -3.68 3.14
N PHE A 153 11.73 -4.78 3.03
CA PHE A 153 11.59 -5.54 1.80
C PHE A 153 10.99 -4.71 0.64
N ARG A 154 9.92 -3.95 0.94
CA ARG A 154 9.29 -3.05 -0.05
C ARG A 154 10.23 -1.91 -0.49
N ALA A 155 11.05 -1.40 0.42
CA ALA A 155 12.01 -0.34 0.09
C ALA A 155 13.08 -0.84 -0.89
N ASP A 156 13.52 -2.10 -0.75
CA ASP A 156 14.56 -2.67 -1.59
C ASP A 156 14.05 -3.10 -2.97
N TYR A 157 12.87 -3.70 -3.04
CA TYR A 157 12.34 -4.27 -4.29
C TYR A 157 11.26 -3.42 -4.98
N GLY A 158 10.64 -2.48 -4.29
CA GLY A 158 9.65 -1.58 -4.89
C GLY A 158 8.50 -2.32 -5.59
N THR A 159 8.29 -1.99 -6.87
CA THR A 159 7.20 -2.56 -7.68
C THR A 159 7.41 -4.02 -8.07
N ILE A 160 8.64 -4.53 -8.03
CA ILE A 160 8.94 -5.95 -8.36
C ILE A 160 8.90 -6.87 -7.13
N ALA A 161 8.57 -6.35 -5.95
CA ALA A 161 8.57 -7.10 -4.70
C ALA A 161 7.70 -8.37 -4.77
N MET A 162 6.52 -8.28 -5.38
CA MET A 162 5.62 -9.43 -5.56
C MET A 162 6.20 -10.47 -6.53
N GLU A 163 6.82 -10.04 -7.61
CA GLU A 163 7.49 -10.91 -8.58
C GLU A 163 8.65 -11.67 -7.92
N VAL A 164 9.44 -10.99 -7.10
CA VAL A 164 10.54 -11.62 -6.33
C VAL A 164 9.98 -12.71 -5.43
N LEU A 165 8.91 -12.46 -4.68
CA LEU A 165 8.31 -13.48 -3.81
C LEU A 165 7.70 -14.65 -4.56
N THR A 166 7.06 -14.40 -5.71
CA THR A 166 6.48 -15.48 -6.53
C THR A 166 7.55 -16.32 -7.23
N THR A 167 8.78 -15.81 -7.33
CA THR A 167 9.92 -16.54 -7.87
C THR A 167 10.72 -17.24 -6.78
N ASN A 168 11.05 -16.52 -5.70
CA ASN A 168 11.83 -17.05 -4.57
C ASN A 168 11.37 -16.45 -3.24
N PRO A 169 10.38 -17.04 -2.54
CA PRO A 169 9.93 -16.54 -1.23
C PRO A 169 10.99 -16.68 -0.13
N PHE A 170 12.01 -17.54 -0.32
CA PHE A 170 13.07 -17.77 0.68
C PHE A 170 14.12 -16.66 0.73
N VAL A 171 14.08 -15.67 -0.19
CA VAL A 171 14.82 -14.43 -0.05
C VAL A 171 14.55 -13.76 1.29
N LEU A 172 13.34 -13.89 1.83
CA LEU A 172 12.95 -13.39 3.14
C LEU A 172 13.80 -14.00 4.27
N TYR A 173 14.04 -15.31 4.21
CA TYR A 173 14.88 -16.02 5.15
C TYR A 173 16.36 -15.69 4.94
N GLU A 174 16.82 -15.72 3.68
CA GLU A 174 18.24 -15.59 3.34
C GLU A 174 18.78 -14.18 3.53
N GLN A 175 17.99 -13.13 3.26
CA GLN A 175 18.48 -11.74 3.24
C GLN A 175 17.88 -10.85 4.34
N TYR A 176 16.67 -11.16 4.81
CA TYR A 176 15.97 -10.30 5.79
C TYR A 176 15.94 -10.88 7.20
N ASN A 177 16.61 -12.01 7.43
CA ASN A 177 16.59 -12.67 8.73
C ASN A 177 15.17 -12.90 9.27
N ILE A 178 14.28 -13.36 8.38
CA ILE A 178 12.92 -13.77 8.71
C ILE A 178 12.95 -15.28 9.00
N PRO A 179 12.22 -15.78 10.03
CA PRO A 179 12.20 -17.20 10.33
C PRO A 179 11.82 -18.05 9.10
N PHE A 180 12.48 -19.19 8.93
CA PHE A 180 12.19 -20.10 7.83
C PHE A 180 10.71 -20.48 7.76
N SER A 181 10.07 -20.72 8.91
CA SER A 181 8.64 -21.03 8.99
C SER A 181 7.75 -19.96 8.38
N SER A 182 8.06 -18.68 8.57
CA SER A 182 7.33 -17.57 7.96
C SER A 182 7.57 -17.51 6.45
N ALA A 183 8.80 -17.69 5.98
CA ALA A 183 9.11 -17.74 4.55
C ALA A 183 8.44 -18.94 3.87
N ASP A 184 8.36 -20.10 4.54
CA ASP A 184 7.67 -21.27 4.02
C ASP A 184 6.14 -21.09 4.00
N THR A 185 5.58 -20.37 4.98
CA THR A 185 4.17 -19.97 4.95
C THR A 185 3.87 -19.09 3.74
N VAL A 186 4.72 -18.10 3.43
CA VAL A 186 4.61 -17.28 2.21
C VAL A 186 4.67 -18.16 0.96
N CYS A 187 5.61 -19.11 0.90
CA CYS A 187 5.73 -20.07 -0.20
C CYS A 187 4.43 -20.86 -0.41
N ILE A 188 3.82 -21.36 0.66
CA ILE A 188 2.55 -22.09 0.62
C ILE A 188 1.41 -21.19 0.13
N MET A 189 1.29 -19.97 0.64
CA MET A 189 0.26 -19.04 0.22
C MET A 189 0.38 -18.69 -1.27
N LEU A 190 1.60 -18.44 -1.75
CA LEU A 190 1.87 -18.12 -3.15
C LEU A 190 1.75 -19.33 -4.09
N SER A 191 1.73 -20.54 -3.57
CA SER A 191 1.55 -21.76 -4.38
C SER A 191 0.17 -21.81 -5.06
N GLY A 192 -0.82 -21.06 -4.57
CA GLY A 192 -2.10 -20.86 -5.25
C GLY A 192 -1.95 -20.13 -6.59
N VAL A 193 -0.95 -19.24 -6.70
CA VAL A 193 -0.62 -18.48 -7.92
C VAL A 193 0.46 -19.21 -8.74
N ASN A 194 1.46 -19.75 -8.06
CA ASN A 194 2.57 -20.51 -8.68
C ASN A 194 2.73 -21.89 -8.02
N PRO A 195 2.02 -22.91 -8.49
CA PRO A 195 2.06 -24.26 -7.90
C PRO A 195 3.46 -24.93 -7.90
N SER A 196 4.36 -24.46 -8.77
CA SER A 196 5.72 -25.01 -8.85
C SER A 196 6.56 -24.71 -7.61
N LEU A 197 6.21 -23.67 -6.84
CA LEU A 197 6.94 -23.25 -5.64
C LEU A 197 7.05 -24.36 -4.58
N ILE A 198 6.00 -25.15 -4.38
CA ILE A 198 5.95 -26.22 -3.35
C ILE A 198 7.03 -27.27 -3.58
N LYS A 199 7.28 -27.61 -4.85
CA LYS A 199 8.26 -28.63 -5.24
C LYS A 199 9.55 -28.02 -5.79
N SER A 200 9.74 -26.70 -5.61
CA SER A 200 10.89 -26.01 -6.17
C SER A 200 12.19 -26.46 -5.53
N GLU A 201 13.25 -26.49 -6.32
CA GLU A 201 14.60 -26.76 -5.85
C GLU A 201 15.04 -25.73 -4.79
N ILE A 202 14.57 -24.50 -4.92
CA ILE A 202 14.82 -23.41 -3.97
C ILE A 202 14.26 -23.77 -2.60
N ARG A 203 13.00 -24.24 -2.52
CA ARG A 203 12.39 -24.67 -1.26
C ARG A 203 13.16 -25.82 -0.62
N ILE A 204 13.53 -26.83 -1.42
CA ILE A 204 14.29 -27.99 -0.94
C ILE A 204 15.65 -27.57 -0.38
N LYS A 205 16.37 -26.70 -1.09
CA LYS A 205 17.67 -26.18 -0.64
C LYS A 205 17.55 -25.35 0.63
N SER A 206 16.54 -24.49 0.73
CA SER A 206 16.31 -23.67 1.92
C SER A 206 15.89 -24.50 3.14
N CYS A 207 15.09 -25.55 2.94
CA CYS A 207 14.79 -26.56 3.97
C CYS A 207 16.06 -27.24 4.47
N ALA A 208 16.92 -27.72 3.56
CA ALA A 208 18.16 -28.39 3.94
C ALA A 208 19.09 -27.47 4.76
N LYS A 209 19.21 -26.19 4.39
CA LYS A 209 19.97 -25.19 5.16
C LYS A 209 19.40 -24.89 6.53
N TYR A 210 18.09 -25.04 6.70
CA TYR A 210 17.43 -24.80 7.99
C TYR A 210 17.61 -25.94 8.99
N VAL A 211 17.74 -27.18 8.48
CA VAL A 211 17.85 -28.41 9.31
C VAL A 211 19.29 -28.70 9.72
N LEU A 212 20.28 -28.22 8.97
CA LEU A 212 21.72 -28.35 9.25
C LEU A 212 22.22 -27.27 10.19
#